data_652a204fc88aa30c40fde6e453260310
#
_entry.id   652a204fc88aa30c40fde6e453260310
#
_cell.length_a   1.000
_cell.length_b   1.000
_cell.length_c   1.000
_cell.angle_alpha   90.00
_cell.angle_beta   90.00
_cell.angle_gamma   90.00
#
_symmetry.space_group_name_H-M   'P 1'
#
loop_
_entity.id
_entity.type
_entity.pdbx_description
1 polymer ?
#
loop_
_entity_poly.entity_id
_entity_poly.type
_entity_poly.pdbx_seq_one_letter_code
_entity_poly.pdbx_strand_id
1 'polypeptide(L)'
;MIPKQLRCLYLHGFKSGPSSIKAQQTVGFFAAADKAQNIHVPQLSAEPSKAIGEAQFLYEQLIDEVGIENVLVIGSSLGGYYASYLVEHFGGRAVVINPAIRPYDLLEYYLGENENLYNGEKFTVTKDSISQLKAIDVAFNQPKHHLLLVKMQDQTLDSSLAVTKYRHGPCFIEYGGDHSYHDFAKRLISIINFALSPY
;
A
#
# COMPACT_ATOMS: atom_id res chain seq x y z
N MET A 1 7.13 10.86 17.71
CA MET A 1 6.08 11.91 17.55
C MET A 1 5.86 12.10 16.05
N ILE A 2 4.61 12.19 15.58
CA ILE A 2 4.30 12.44 14.16
C ILE A 2 4.47 13.95 13.87
N PRO A 3 5.34 14.35 12.91
CA PRO A 3 5.51 15.76 12.56
C PRO A 3 4.24 16.38 12.00
N LYS A 4 4.07 17.68 12.21
CA LYS A 4 2.89 18.43 11.75
C LYS A 4 2.74 18.38 10.22
N GLN A 5 3.85 18.42 9.47
CA GLN A 5 3.87 18.41 8.02
C GLN A 5 3.73 17.03 7.40
N LEU A 6 3.98 15.93 8.12
CA LEU A 6 3.87 14.58 7.54
C LEU A 6 2.43 14.32 7.09
N ARG A 7 2.27 13.91 5.84
CA ARG A 7 1.02 13.41 5.26
C ARG A 7 1.16 11.94 4.94
N CYS A 8 0.11 11.18 5.18
CA CYS A 8 0.07 9.76 4.92
C CYS A 8 -1.09 9.44 3.98
N LEU A 9 -0.80 8.72 2.90
CA LEU A 9 -1.81 8.12 2.03
C LEU A 9 -1.80 6.61 2.27
N TYR A 10 -2.93 6.04 2.68
CA TYR A 10 -3.07 4.60 2.87
C TYR A 10 -3.89 3.97 1.75
N LEU A 11 -3.31 3.00 1.05
CA LEU A 11 -3.91 2.26 -0.06
C LEU A 11 -4.24 0.83 0.37
N HIS A 12 -5.52 0.50 0.39
CA HIS A 12 -6.00 -0.83 0.76
C HIS A 12 -5.82 -1.86 -0.37
N GLY A 13 -5.98 -3.14 -0.05
CA GLY A 13 -5.86 -4.25 -1.00
C GLY A 13 -7.10 -4.50 -1.85
N PHE A 14 -7.01 -5.54 -2.69
CA PHE A 14 -8.11 -6.05 -3.50
C PHE A 14 -9.28 -6.52 -2.62
N LYS A 15 -10.53 -6.25 -3.02
CA LYS A 15 -11.76 -6.57 -2.28
C LYS A 15 -11.82 -5.99 -0.87
N SER A 16 -11.09 -4.90 -0.62
CA SER A 16 -10.93 -4.27 0.68
C SER A 16 -11.44 -2.81 0.65
N GLY A 17 -11.22 -2.07 1.74
CA GLY A 17 -11.69 -0.69 1.86
C GLY A 17 -11.05 0.08 3.03
N PRO A 18 -11.47 1.35 3.20
CA PRO A 18 -11.00 2.20 4.30
C PRO A 18 -11.30 1.63 5.70
N SER A 19 -12.34 0.81 5.83
CA SER A 19 -12.70 0.14 7.09
C SER A 19 -11.85 -1.10 7.40
N SER A 20 -10.86 -1.45 6.56
CA SER A 20 -9.96 -2.58 6.83
C SER A 20 -9.15 -2.38 8.11
N ILE A 21 -8.83 -3.48 8.79
CA ILE A 21 -8.19 -3.46 10.12
C ILE A 21 -6.91 -2.62 10.12
N LYS A 22 -6.00 -2.84 9.17
CA LYS A 22 -4.73 -2.10 9.07
C LYS A 22 -4.94 -0.61 8.77
N ALA A 23 -5.91 -0.28 7.92
CA ALA A 23 -6.27 1.11 7.65
C ALA A 23 -6.77 1.80 8.93
N GLN A 24 -7.69 1.17 9.65
CA GLN A 24 -8.23 1.72 10.90
C GLN A 24 -7.18 1.79 12.03
N GLN A 25 -6.26 0.84 12.12
CA GLN A 25 -5.13 0.92 13.04
C GLN A 25 -4.23 2.12 12.72
N THR A 26 -4.00 2.40 11.44
CA THR A 26 -3.20 3.57 11.02
C THR A 26 -3.94 4.87 11.34
N VAL A 27 -5.24 4.95 11.02
CA VAL A 27 -6.08 6.12 11.37
C VAL A 27 -6.07 6.38 12.87
N GLY A 28 -6.31 5.34 13.68
CA GLY A 28 -6.29 5.44 15.14
C GLY A 28 -4.94 5.90 15.70
N PHE A 29 -3.84 5.44 15.10
CA PHE A 29 -2.49 5.86 15.49
C PHE A 29 -2.24 7.35 15.22
N PHE A 30 -2.67 7.86 14.06
CA PHE A 30 -2.59 9.29 13.74
C PHE A 30 -3.52 10.11 14.64
N ALA A 31 -4.74 9.64 14.90
CA ALA A 31 -5.71 10.31 15.78
C ALA A 31 -5.19 10.39 17.22
N ALA A 32 -4.58 9.34 17.75
CA ALA A 32 -3.98 9.34 19.09
C ALA A 32 -2.80 10.33 19.24
N ALA A 33 -2.24 10.77 18.12
CA ALA A 33 -1.20 11.81 18.09
C ALA A 33 -1.73 13.22 17.76
N ASP A 34 -3.06 13.43 17.77
CA ASP A 34 -3.74 14.67 17.33
C ASP A 34 -3.40 15.04 15.87
N LYS A 35 -3.29 14.04 15.00
CA LYS A 35 -2.94 14.15 13.58
C LYS A 35 -3.93 13.44 12.65
N ALA A 36 -5.18 13.28 13.06
CA ALA A 36 -6.19 12.59 12.25
C ALA A 36 -6.35 13.20 10.84
N GLN A 37 -6.16 14.49 10.69
CA GLN A 37 -6.22 15.20 9.40
C GLN A 37 -5.01 14.94 8.49
N ASN A 38 -3.96 14.29 9.00
CA ASN A 38 -2.73 14.04 8.25
C ASN A 38 -2.73 12.68 7.54
N ILE A 39 -3.80 11.89 7.69
CA ILE A 39 -3.94 10.60 7.01
C ILE A 39 -5.16 10.60 6.10
N HIS A 40 -4.97 10.10 4.88
CA HIS A 40 -5.98 9.91 3.85
C HIS A 40 -6.10 8.42 3.51
N VAL A 41 -7.31 7.89 3.57
CA VAL A 41 -7.61 6.48 3.28
C VAL A 41 -8.78 6.46 2.28
N PRO A 42 -8.51 6.64 0.97
CA PRO A 42 -9.59 6.63 -0.03
C PRO A 42 -10.21 5.25 -0.17
N GLN A 43 -11.49 5.21 -0.56
CA GLN A 43 -12.08 4.02 -1.16
C GLN A 43 -11.58 3.95 -2.59
N LEU A 44 -10.70 3.00 -2.88
CA LEU A 44 -10.19 2.79 -4.24
C LEU A 44 -11.22 2.06 -5.10
N SER A 45 -11.33 2.44 -6.36
CA SER A 45 -12.13 1.73 -7.35
C SER A 45 -11.68 0.27 -7.49
N ALA A 46 -12.62 -0.63 -7.79
CA ALA A 46 -12.30 -2.00 -8.17
C ALA A 46 -11.63 -2.10 -9.56
N GLU A 47 -11.78 -1.07 -10.40
CA GLU A 47 -11.13 -0.96 -11.70
C GLU A 47 -9.72 -0.40 -11.55
N PRO A 48 -8.64 -1.17 -11.92
CA PRO A 48 -7.28 -0.78 -11.62
C PRO A 48 -6.85 0.57 -12.18
N SER A 49 -7.26 0.92 -13.41
CA SER A 49 -6.92 2.21 -14.02
C SER A 49 -7.51 3.39 -13.25
N LYS A 50 -8.74 3.26 -12.75
CA LYS A 50 -9.37 4.27 -11.91
C LYS A 50 -8.70 4.33 -10.54
N ALA A 51 -8.46 3.17 -9.92
CA ALA A 51 -7.83 3.09 -8.61
C ALA A 51 -6.47 3.79 -8.58
N ILE A 52 -5.61 3.54 -9.59
CA ILE A 52 -4.31 4.19 -9.64
C ILE A 52 -4.42 5.67 -9.96
N GLY A 53 -5.36 6.09 -10.84
CA GLY A 53 -5.61 7.50 -11.13
C GLY A 53 -6.08 8.27 -9.89
N GLU A 54 -6.99 7.71 -9.10
CA GLU A 54 -7.44 8.27 -7.82
C GLU A 54 -6.30 8.39 -6.81
N ALA A 55 -5.49 7.33 -6.67
CA ALA A 55 -4.35 7.30 -5.76
C ALA A 55 -3.27 8.32 -6.18
N GLN A 56 -2.96 8.41 -7.47
CA GLN A 56 -2.02 9.37 -8.02
C GLN A 56 -2.47 10.81 -7.78
N PHE A 57 -3.72 11.12 -8.10
CA PHE A 57 -4.27 12.46 -7.89
C PHE A 57 -4.14 12.92 -6.43
N LEU A 58 -4.51 12.04 -5.47
CA LEU A 58 -4.35 12.35 -4.05
C LEU A 58 -2.88 12.49 -3.65
N TYR A 59 -2.00 11.64 -4.19
CA TYR A 59 -0.58 11.68 -3.90
C TYR A 59 0.06 12.99 -4.37
N GLU A 60 -0.25 13.44 -5.59
CA GLU A 60 0.20 14.71 -6.14
C GLU A 60 -0.32 15.90 -5.32
N GLN A 61 -1.59 15.90 -4.90
CA GLN A 61 -2.13 16.93 -4.01
C GLN A 61 -1.37 17.02 -2.67
N LEU A 62 -1.00 15.88 -2.08
CA LEU A 62 -0.23 15.88 -0.84
C LEU A 62 1.21 16.39 -1.06
N ILE A 63 1.82 16.06 -2.21
CA ILE A 63 3.13 16.61 -2.58
C ILE A 63 3.07 18.13 -2.71
N ASP A 64 2.05 18.64 -3.38
CA ASP A 64 1.85 20.09 -3.57
C ASP A 64 1.61 20.80 -2.22
N GLU A 65 0.94 20.13 -1.27
CA GLU A 65 0.63 20.70 0.04
C GLU A 65 1.85 20.81 0.95
N VAL A 66 2.69 19.77 1.02
CA VAL A 66 3.72 19.65 2.08
C VAL A 66 5.14 19.35 1.57
N GLY A 67 5.34 19.16 0.27
CA GLY A 67 6.60 18.69 -0.32
C GLY A 67 6.74 17.16 -0.24
N ILE A 68 7.43 16.58 -1.24
CA ILE A 68 7.57 15.13 -1.42
C ILE A 68 8.25 14.44 -0.22
N GLU A 69 9.17 15.13 0.45
CA GLU A 69 9.90 14.63 1.62
C GLU A 69 9.01 14.42 2.84
N ASN A 70 7.82 15.03 2.85
CA ASN A 70 6.83 14.94 3.92
C ASN A 70 5.64 14.04 3.57
N VAL A 71 5.70 13.32 2.44
CA VAL A 71 4.64 12.39 2.03
C VAL A 71 5.07 10.95 2.20
N LEU A 72 4.25 10.18 2.91
CA LEU A 72 4.37 8.73 3.09
C LEU A 72 3.18 8.03 2.45
N VAL A 73 3.42 7.04 1.60
CA VAL A 73 2.37 6.14 1.16
C VAL A 73 2.51 4.78 1.83
N ILE A 74 1.42 4.25 2.38
CA ILE A 74 1.36 2.91 2.97
C ILE A 74 0.42 2.09 2.10
N GLY A 75 0.89 0.96 1.60
CA GLY A 75 0.08 0.07 0.77
C GLY A 75 0.06 -1.36 1.27
N SER A 76 -1.13 -1.96 1.34
CA SER A 76 -1.30 -3.36 1.74
C SER A 76 -1.75 -4.22 0.56
N SER A 77 -1.10 -5.37 0.35
CA SER A 77 -1.44 -6.29 -0.74
C SER A 77 -1.39 -5.59 -2.11
N LEU A 78 -2.49 -5.53 -2.86
CA LEU A 78 -2.59 -4.76 -4.11
C LEU A 78 -2.29 -3.27 -3.91
N GLY A 79 -2.68 -2.69 -2.77
CA GLY A 79 -2.30 -1.31 -2.41
C GLY A 79 -0.79 -1.11 -2.32
N GLY A 80 -0.02 -2.15 -1.94
CA GLY A 80 1.45 -2.13 -1.97
C GLY A 80 2.02 -2.03 -3.38
N TYR A 81 1.35 -2.64 -4.35
CA TYR A 81 1.71 -2.50 -5.77
C TYR A 81 1.51 -1.06 -6.26
N TYR A 82 0.35 -0.45 -5.94
CA TYR A 82 0.08 0.95 -6.25
C TYR A 82 1.03 1.91 -5.54
N ALA A 83 1.33 1.66 -4.26
CA ALA A 83 2.29 2.48 -3.51
C ALA A 83 3.69 2.47 -4.15
N SER A 84 4.15 1.31 -4.64
CA SER A 84 5.42 1.21 -5.35
C SER A 84 5.40 1.95 -6.67
N TYR A 85 4.30 1.88 -7.43
CA TYR A 85 4.14 2.67 -8.65
C TYR A 85 4.30 4.17 -8.37
N LEU A 86 3.60 4.68 -7.35
CA LEU A 86 3.65 6.10 -7.01
C LEU A 86 5.07 6.55 -6.65
N VAL A 87 5.77 5.80 -5.80
CA VAL A 87 7.12 6.18 -5.36
C VAL A 87 8.15 6.05 -6.47
N GLU A 88 8.06 5.04 -7.34
CA GLU A 88 8.97 4.89 -8.47
C GLU A 88 8.79 6.01 -9.52
N HIS A 89 7.57 6.59 -9.66
CA HIS A 89 7.30 7.67 -10.61
C HIS A 89 7.51 9.07 -10.04
N PHE A 90 7.06 9.30 -8.80
CA PHE A 90 7.00 10.64 -8.24
C PHE A 90 8.03 10.88 -7.12
N GLY A 91 8.68 9.81 -6.64
CA GLY A 91 9.56 9.86 -5.47
C GLY A 91 8.79 9.74 -4.14
N GLY A 92 9.41 10.14 -3.04
CA GLY A 92 8.84 10.00 -1.69
C GLY A 92 9.18 8.66 -1.06
N ARG A 93 8.30 8.15 -0.18
CA ARG A 93 8.52 6.91 0.56
C ARG A 93 7.29 6.03 0.59
N ALA A 94 7.51 4.74 0.36
CA ALA A 94 6.47 3.70 0.47
C ALA A 94 6.74 2.75 1.64
N VAL A 95 5.67 2.37 2.33
CA VAL A 95 5.64 1.18 3.18
C VAL A 95 4.73 0.17 2.51
N VAL A 96 5.25 -1.02 2.22
CA VAL A 96 4.51 -2.07 1.55
C VAL A 96 4.32 -3.26 2.50
N ILE A 97 3.06 -3.65 2.71
CA ILE A 97 2.66 -4.65 3.69
C ILE A 97 2.14 -5.87 2.96
N ASN A 98 2.83 -7.01 3.07
CA ASN A 98 2.51 -8.22 2.32
C ASN A 98 2.12 -7.86 0.87
N PRO A 99 3.00 -7.16 0.11
CA PRO A 99 2.63 -6.58 -1.18
C PRO A 99 2.41 -7.64 -2.24
N ALA A 100 1.42 -7.43 -3.10
CA ALA A 100 1.25 -8.23 -4.29
C ALA A 100 2.38 -7.91 -5.29
N ILE A 101 3.09 -8.95 -5.71
CA ILE A 101 4.10 -8.88 -6.76
C ILE A 101 3.49 -9.48 -8.03
N ARG A 102 3.51 -8.72 -9.14
CA ARG A 102 2.84 -9.08 -10.39
C ARG A 102 1.36 -9.46 -10.16
N PRO A 103 0.54 -8.55 -9.57
CA PRO A 103 -0.85 -8.85 -9.22
C PRO A 103 -1.71 -9.27 -10.42
N TYR A 104 -1.30 -8.93 -11.63
CA TYR A 104 -1.95 -9.32 -12.87
C TYR A 104 -1.93 -10.84 -13.11
N ASP A 105 -0.91 -11.57 -12.63
CA ASP A 105 -0.88 -13.04 -12.72
C ASP A 105 -1.89 -13.68 -11.75
N LEU A 106 -2.09 -13.04 -10.59
CA LEU A 106 -3.06 -13.52 -9.58
C LEU A 106 -4.49 -13.16 -9.93
N LEU A 107 -4.71 -12.03 -10.60
CA LEU A 107 -6.04 -11.54 -10.92
C LEU A 107 -6.77 -12.47 -11.92
N GLU A 108 -6.04 -13.30 -12.67
CA GLU A 108 -6.62 -14.31 -13.56
C GLU A 108 -7.52 -15.31 -12.82
N TYR A 109 -7.23 -15.62 -11.55
CA TYR A 109 -8.05 -16.51 -10.72
C TYR A 109 -9.36 -15.85 -10.22
N TYR A 110 -9.52 -14.56 -10.43
CA TYR A 110 -10.68 -13.77 -9.99
C TYR A 110 -11.53 -13.25 -11.16
N LEU A 111 -11.30 -13.74 -12.39
CA LEU A 111 -12.10 -13.35 -13.56
C LEU A 111 -13.60 -13.62 -13.31
N GLY A 112 -14.44 -12.65 -13.68
CA GLY A 112 -15.88 -12.70 -13.47
C GLY A 112 -16.35 -11.87 -12.28
N GLU A 113 -17.52 -12.22 -11.75
CA GLU A 113 -18.17 -11.49 -10.65
C GLU A 113 -17.41 -11.66 -9.33
N ASN A 114 -17.21 -10.56 -8.64
CA ASN A 114 -16.60 -10.47 -7.33
C ASN A 114 -17.40 -9.53 -6.43
N GLU A 115 -17.10 -9.60 -5.13
CA GLU A 115 -17.72 -8.74 -4.13
C GLU A 115 -16.67 -8.18 -3.19
N ASN A 116 -16.76 -6.90 -2.88
CA ASN A 116 -15.91 -6.25 -1.89
C ASN A 116 -16.33 -6.70 -0.50
N LEU A 117 -15.39 -7.21 0.28
CA LEU A 117 -15.65 -7.85 1.58
C LEU A 117 -16.03 -6.85 2.70
N TYR A 118 -15.86 -5.55 2.46
CA TYR A 118 -16.08 -4.50 3.46
C TYR A 118 -17.33 -3.66 3.23
N ASN A 119 -17.70 -3.42 1.97
CA ASN A 119 -18.88 -2.61 1.63
C ASN A 119 -19.95 -3.37 0.84
N GLY A 120 -19.71 -4.64 0.45
CA GLY A 120 -20.62 -5.47 -0.31
C GLY A 120 -20.80 -5.06 -1.78
N GLU A 121 -20.00 -4.14 -2.29
CA GLU A 121 -20.04 -3.70 -3.67
C GLU A 121 -19.68 -4.85 -4.61
N LYS A 122 -20.56 -5.12 -5.59
CA LYS A 122 -20.31 -6.11 -6.64
C LYS A 122 -19.58 -5.46 -7.80
N PHE A 123 -18.58 -6.15 -8.32
CA PHE A 123 -17.81 -5.71 -9.47
C PHE A 123 -17.34 -6.90 -10.30
N THR A 124 -16.93 -6.64 -11.54
CA THR A 124 -16.45 -7.68 -12.45
C THR A 124 -14.99 -7.50 -12.75
N VAL A 125 -14.20 -8.55 -12.54
CA VAL A 125 -12.79 -8.62 -13.00
C VAL A 125 -12.78 -9.12 -14.44
N THR A 126 -12.12 -8.38 -15.31
CA THR A 126 -12.03 -8.67 -16.74
C THR A 126 -10.59 -8.84 -17.19
N LYS A 127 -10.37 -9.34 -18.42
CA LYS A 127 -9.04 -9.35 -19.03
C LYS A 127 -8.46 -7.94 -19.19
N ASP A 128 -9.30 -6.93 -19.35
CA ASP A 128 -8.89 -5.54 -19.38
C ASP A 128 -8.34 -5.09 -18.02
N SER A 129 -8.97 -5.49 -16.91
CA SER A 129 -8.44 -5.26 -15.56
C SER A 129 -7.01 -5.79 -15.39
N ILE A 130 -6.73 -6.98 -15.95
CA ILE A 130 -5.39 -7.58 -15.95
C ILE A 130 -4.42 -6.74 -16.77
N SER A 131 -4.84 -6.30 -17.96
CA SER A 131 -4.03 -5.45 -18.85
C SER A 131 -3.71 -4.10 -18.21
N GLN A 132 -4.68 -3.50 -17.50
CA GLN A 132 -4.51 -2.24 -16.76
C GLN A 132 -3.45 -2.39 -15.66
N LEU A 133 -3.45 -3.50 -14.90
CA LEU A 133 -2.40 -3.75 -13.90
C LEU A 133 -1.02 -3.93 -14.55
N LYS A 134 -0.93 -4.65 -15.68
CA LYS A 134 0.34 -4.80 -16.41
C LYS A 134 0.89 -3.47 -16.89
N ALA A 135 0.02 -2.55 -17.31
CA ALA A 135 0.41 -1.25 -17.83
C ALA A 135 1.09 -0.34 -16.78
N ILE A 136 0.85 -0.60 -15.50
CA ILE A 136 1.46 0.13 -14.37
C ILE A 136 2.54 -0.69 -13.65
N ASP A 137 3.03 -1.77 -14.25
CA ASP A 137 4.21 -2.47 -13.73
C ASP A 137 5.47 -1.63 -14.00
N VAL A 138 6.24 -1.39 -12.97
CA VAL A 138 7.39 -0.48 -13.02
C VAL A 138 8.68 -1.20 -12.64
N ALA A 139 9.77 -0.75 -13.23
CA ALA A 139 11.10 -1.13 -12.79
C ALA A 139 11.33 -0.64 -11.36
N PHE A 140 11.92 -1.49 -10.53
CA PHE A 140 12.18 -1.19 -9.12
C PHE A 140 13.60 -0.63 -8.97
N ASN A 141 13.72 0.70 -8.95
CA ASN A 141 15.00 1.42 -8.98
C ASN A 141 15.35 2.12 -7.66
N GLN A 142 14.37 2.29 -6.76
CA GLN A 142 14.52 3.07 -5.52
C GLN A 142 14.33 2.20 -4.26
N PRO A 143 15.15 1.13 -4.05
CA PRO A 143 14.91 0.19 -2.95
C PRO A 143 14.96 0.82 -1.57
N LYS A 144 15.78 1.86 -1.37
CA LYS A 144 15.87 2.57 -0.09
C LYS A 144 14.64 3.42 0.25
N HIS A 145 13.82 3.71 -0.74
CA HIS A 145 12.56 4.46 -0.57
C HIS A 145 11.39 3.56 -0.20
N HIS A 146 11.61 2.25 -0.13
CA HIS A 146 10.57 1.27 0.19
C HIS A 146 10.90 0.52 1.47
N LEU A 147 10.00 0.56 2.46
CA LEU A 147 10.05 -0.30 3.63
C LEU A 147 9.13 -1.50 3.41
N LEU A 148 9.70 -2.71 3.36
CA LEU A 148 8.94 -3.95 3.30
C LEU A 148 8.56 -4.42 4.70
N LEU A 149 7.27 -4.72 4.89
CA LEU A 149 6.75 -5.50 6.00
C LEU A 149 6.16 -6.79 5.44
N VAL A 150 6.73 -7.96 5.76
CA VAL A 150 6.29 -9.23 5.19
C VAL A 150 6.22 -10.35 6.24
N LYS A 151 5.12 -11.10 6.22
CA LYS A 151 4.93 -12.35 6.96
C LYS A 151 5.21 -13.53 6.04
N MET A 152 6.17 -14.38 6.43
CA MET A 152 6.64 -15.50 5.59
C MET A 152 5.63 -16.65 5.45
N GLN A 153 4.60 -16.71 6.29
CA GLN A 153 3.51 -17.68 6.20
C GLN A 153 2.22 -17.07 5.63
N ASP A 154 2.37 -16.06 4.78
CA ASP A 154 1.26 -15.53 3.98
C ASP A 154 0.70 -16.63 3.07
N GLN A 155 -0.57 -17.01 3.29
CA GLN A 155 -1.24 -18.06 2.52
C GLN A 155 -1.89 -17.57 1.23
N THR A 156 -1.90 -16.26 1.01
CA THR A 156 -2.53 -15.61 -0.14
C THR A 156 -1.51 -15.27 -1.21
N LEU A 157 -0.32 -14.79 -0.80
CA LEU A 157 0.74 -14.32 -1.67
C LEU A 157 2.05 -15.04 -1.37
N ASP A 158 2.83 -15.33 -2.42
CA ASP A 158 4.20 -15.83 -2.25
C ASP A 158 5.09 -14.72 -1.70
N SER A 159 5.33 -14.77 -0.39
CA SER A 159 6.18 -13.82 0.33
C SER A 159 7.63 -13.80 -0.17
N SER A 160 8.14 -14.88 -0.76
CA SER A 160 9.50 -14.94 -1.30
C SER A 160 9.71 -13.99 -2.47
N LEU A 161 8.66 -13.74 -3.27
CA LEU A 161 8.69 -12.75 -4.34
C LEU A 161 8.84 -11.33 -3.80
N ALA A 162 8.12 -11.02 -2.72
CA ALA A 162 8.25 -9.72 -2.06
C ALA A 162 9.65 -9.53 -1.48
N VAL A 163 10.18 -10.52 -0.76
CA VAL A 163 11.55 -10.49 -0.23
C VAL A 163 12.56 -10.29 -1.37
N THR A 164 12.42 -11.02 -2.48
CA THR A 164 13.32 -10.90 -3.63
C THR A 164 13.30 -9.49 -4.24
N LYS A 165 12.11 -8.91 -4.43
CA LYS A 165 11.96 -7.57 -5.02
C LYS A 165 12.54 -6.47 -4.11
N TYR A 166 12.25 -6.52 -2.81
CA TYR A 166 12.58 -5.42 -1.88
C TYR A 166 13.86 -5.62 -1.07
N ARG A 167 14.59 -6.72 -1.20
CA ARG A 167 15.76 -7.11 -0.38
C ARG A 167 16.88 -6.08 -0.25
N HIS A 168 16.97 -5.12 -1.16
CA HIS A 168 18.00 -4.08 -1.14
C HIS A 168 17.58 -2.79 -0.40
N GLY A 169 16.35 -2.78 0.13
CA GLY A 169 15.80 -1.75 0.99
C GLY A 169 15.63 -2.20 2.44
N PRO A 170 15.13 -1.33 3.31
CA PRO A 170 14.77 -1.71 4.68
C PRO A 170 13.61 -2.70 4.67
N CYS A 171 13.74 -3.77 5.48
CA CYS A 171 12.78 -4.86 5.54
C CYS A 171 12.52 -5.32 6.97
N PHE A 172 11.26 -5.61 7.29
CA PHE A 172 10.87 -6.48 8.41
C PHE A 172 10.36 -7.79 7.82
N ILE A 173 11.21 -8.82 7.82
CA ILE A 173 10.89 -10.17 7.35
C ILE A 173 10.61 -11.00 8.59
N GLU A 174 9.36 -11.42 8.77
CA GLU A 174 8.91 -12.08 9.98
C GLU A 174 8.41 -13.49 9.69
N TYR A 175 8.96 -14.46 10.41
CA TYR A 175 8.47 -15.84 10.34
C TYR A 175 7.11 -15.96 11.01
N GLY A 176 6.26 -16.84 10.47
CA GLY A 176 4.89 -16.99 10.93
C GLY A 176 3.95 -15.89 10.38
N GLY A 177 2.80 -15.76 11.02
CA GLY A 177 1.76 -14.80 10.64
C GLY A 177 0.98 -15.21 9.39
N ASP A 178 0.25 -14.27 8.84
CA ASP A 178 -0.66 -14.50 7.71
C ASP A 178 -0.75 -13.24 6.81
N HIS A 179 -1.57 -13.31 5.76
CA HIS A 179 -1.81 -12.19 4.86
C HIS A 179 -2.37 -10.94 5.56
N SER A 180 -3.15 -11.15 6.64
CA SER A 180 -3.78 -10.06 7.40
C SER A 180 -2.78 -9.21 8.18
N TYR A 181 -1.60 -9.75 8.50
CA TYR A 181 -0.58 -9.09 9.33
C TYR A 181 -1.17 -8.59 10.66
N HIS A 182 -1.74 -9.48 11.47
CA HIS A 182 -2.53 -9.16 12.66
C HIS A 182 -1.83 -8.25 13.68
N ASP A 183 -0.51 -8.30 13.79
CA ASP A 183 0.29 -7.49 14.69
C ASP A 183 0.84 -6.21 14.05
N PHE A 184 0.26 -5.76 12.92
CA PHE A 184 0.67 -4.57 12.16
C PHE A 184 0.81 -3.31 13.03
N ALA A 185 -0.09 -3.11 13.99
CA ALA A 185 -0.06 -1.94 14.88
C ALA A 185 1.29 -1.77 15.61
N LYS A 186 2.01 -2.86 15.90
CA LYS A 186 3.35 -2.84 16.51
C LYS A 186 4.41 -2.19 15.61
N ARG A 187 4.15 -2.10 14.30
CA ARG A 187 5.08 -1.55 13.31
C ARG A 187 4.90 -0.05 13.05
N LEU A 188 3.80 0.56 13.52
CA LEU A 188 3.46 1.95 13.21
C LEU A 188 4.55 2.95 13.63
N ILE A 189 5.19 2.74 14.79
CA ILE A 189 6.32 3.58 15.22
C ILE A 189 7.51 3.44 14.27
N SER A 190 7.85 2.21 13.86
CA SER A 190 8.94 1.95 12.91
C SER A 190 8.64 2.54 11.53
N ILE A 191 7.38 2.53 11.11
CA ILE A 191 6.90 3.17 9.88
C ILE A 191 7.14 4.68 9.92
N ILE A 192 6.78 5.35 11.01
CA ILE A 192 7.04 6.78 11.16
C ILE A 192 8.55 7.08 11.21
N ASN A 193 9.34 6.27 11.90
CA ASN A 193 10.80 6.45 11.93
C ASN A 193 11.40 6.30 10.52
N PHE A 194 10.92 5.36 9.72
CA PHE A 194 11.32 5.23 8.32
C PHE A 194 10.91 6.47 7.50
N ALA A 195 9.69 6.98 7.68
CA ALA A 195 9.23 8.18 7.00
C ALA A 195 10.10 9.42 7.30
N LEU A 196 10.74 9.46 8.47
CA LEU A 196 11.54 10.58 8.95
C LEU A 196 13.06 10.37 8.80
N SER A 197 13.50 9.20 8.35
CA SER A 197 14.94 8.95 8.17
C SER A 197 15.51 9.85 7.06
N PRO A 198 16.78 10.27 7.12
CA PRO A 198 17.39 10.96 5.98
C PRO A 198 17.41 10.07 4.73
N TYR A 199 17.39 10.70 3.54
CA TYR A 199 17.51 9.99 2.26
C TYR A 199 18.90 9.39 2.08
#